data_ebb632639f83fbf531d1cb93a4a2f99d
#
_entry.id   ebb632639f83fbf531d1cb93a4a2f99d
#
_cell.length_a   1.000
_cell.length_b   1.000
_cell.length_c   1.000
_cell.angle_alpha   90.00
_cell.angle_beta   90.00
_cell.angle_gamma   90.00
#
_symmetry.space_group_name_H-M   'P 1'
#
loop_
_entity.id
_entity.type
_entity.pdbx_description
1 polymer ?
#
loop_
_entity_poly.entity_id
_entity_poly.type
_entity_poly.pdbx_seq_one_letter_code
_entity_poly.pdbx_strand_id
1 'polypeptide(L)'
;KKCMKTLLWLDDYRNPMEDDWLNFSPIGKDVEVVWVKSFNEFVDYLNKPIPLPDAICFDHDLGEEKTGMDAAKYLVNLCNNLRLKLPKFNSQSSNPVGRENIMSYLENYKKISSTKSYY
;
A
#
# COMPACT_ATOMS: atom_id res chain seq x y z
N LYS A 1 -10.15 -16.89 -18.70
CA LYS A 1 -9.23 -16.82 -17.63
C LYS A 1 -9.45 -15.61 -16.77
N LYS A 2 -9.69 -15.86 -15.56
CA LYS A 2 -10.05 -14.83 -14.62
C LYS A 2 -8.82 -14.30 -13.89
N CYS A 3 -8.70 -13.01 -13.80
CA CYS A 3 -7.64 -12.38 -13.05
C CYS A 3 -8.23 -11.59 -11.89
N MET A 4 -7.96 -12.05 -10.69
CA MET A 4 -8.35 -11.29 -9.51
C MET A 4 -7.44 -10.11 -9.33
N LYS A 5 -7.98 -9.03 -8.80
CA LYS A 5 -7.16 -7.90 -8.41
C LYS A 5 -6.35 -8.27 -7.18
N THR A 6 -5.19 -7.65 -7.06
CA THR A 6 -4.25 -7.95 -5.97
C THR A 6 -4.26 -6.84 -4.95
N LEU A 7 -4.40 -7.21 -3.69
CA LEU A 7 -4.29 -6.31 -2.55
C LEU A 7 -3.01 -6.65 -1.78
N LEU A 8 -2.11 -5.71 -1.67
CA LEU A 8 -0.90 -5.85 -0.85
C LEU A 8 -1.21 -5.32 0.53
N TRP A 9 -1.07 -6.18 1.53
CA TRP A 9 -1.42 -5.87 2.92
C TRP A 9 -0.13 -5.80 3.73
N LEU A 10 0.23 -4.61 4.17
CA LEU A 10 1.43 -4.38 4.98
C LEU A 10 1.02 -4.24 6.44
N ASP A 11 1.36 -5.24 7.24
CA ASP A 11 0.99 -5.27 8.65
C ASP A 11 1.84 -6.33 9.33
N ASP A 12 2.44 -5.99 10.46
CA ASP A 12 3.34 -6.92 11.15
C ASP A 12 2.59 -8.01 11.90
N TYR A 13 1.27 -7.82 12.15
CA TYR A 13 0.59 -8.86 12.92
C TYR A 13 -0.89 -9.05 12.59
N ARG A 14 -1.59 -8.07 12.00
CA ARG A 14 -3.01 -8.26 11.66
C ARG A 14 -3.13 -9.13 10.42
N ASN A 15 -3.74 -10.31 10.61
CA ASN A 15 -3.98 -11.21 9.49
C ASN A 15 -5.16 -10.69 8.67
N PRO A 16 -4.95 -10.33 7.41
CA PRO A 16 -6.04 -9.73 6.62
C PRO A 16 -7.22 -10.64 6.39
N MET A 17 -7.03 -11.95 6.57
CA MET A 17 -8.11 -12.90 6.37
C MET A 17 -8.95 -13.13 7.61
N GLU A 18 -8.57 -12.52 8.75
CA GLU A 18 -9.30 -12.65 10.01
C GLU A 18 -10.13 -11.41 10.27
N ASP A 19 -11.13 -11.56 11.12
CA ASP A 19 -12.03 -10.47 11.50
C ASP A 19 -12.56 -9.77 10.25
N ASP A 20 -12.73 -8.46 10.32
CA ASP A 20 -13.25 -7.69 9.21
C ASP A 20 -12.19 -6.80 8.59
N TRP A 21 -10.92 -7.23 8.65
CA TRP A 21 -9.82 -6.39 8.15
C TRP A 21 -9.96 -6.05 6.68
N LEU A 22 -10.51 -6.95 5.86
CA LEU A 22 -10.68 -6.65 4.43
C LEU A 22 -11.69 -5.55 4.15
N ASN A 23 -12.42 -5.08 5.16
CA ASN A 23 -13.23 -3.88 5.01
C ASN A 23 -12.39 -2.65 4.68
N PHE A 24 -11.10 -2.68 4.99
CA PHE A 24 -10.19 -1.59 4.65
C PHE A 24 -9.74 -1.60 3.19
N SER A 25 -10.00 -2.68 2.47
CA SER A 25 -9.59 -2.76 1.06
C SER A 25 -10.32 -1.70 0.22
N PRO A 26 -9.58 -0.84 -0.49
CA PRO A 26 -10.23 0.16 -1.33
C PRO A 26 -10.77 -0.39 -2.65
N ILE A 27 -10.59 -1.70 -2.89
CA ILE A 27 -11.05 -2.33 -4.13
C ILE A 27 -11.97 -3.51 -3.85
N GLY A 28 -12.51 -3.59 -2.63
CA GLY A 28 -13.44 -4.65 -2.27
C GLY A 28 -12.74 -5.85 -1.67
N LYS A 29 -13.52 -6.87 -1.37
CA LYS A 29 -13.01 -8.05 -0.66
C LYS A 29 -12.70 -9.22 -1.58
N ASP A 30 -13.13 -9.16 -2.83
CA ASP A 30 -12.91 -10.23 -3.80
C ASP A 30 -11.56 -10.01 -4.48
N VAL A 31 -10.51 -10.27 -3.73
CA VAL A 31 -9.14 -9.93 -4.14
C VAL A 31 -8.20 -11.05 -3.72
N GLU A 32 -7.07 -11.12 -4.43
CA GLU A 32 -5.95 -11.94 -4.01
C GLU A 32 -5.11 -11.11 -3.05
N VAL A 33 -4.97 -11.59 -1.80
CA VAL A 33 -4.26 -10.84 -0.77
C VAL A 33 -2.83 -11.33 -0.67
N VAL A 34 -1.88 -10.40 -0.70
CA VAL A 34 -0.47 -10.69 -0.43
C VAL A 34 -0.13 -9.98 0.88
N TRP A 35 0.24 -10.74 1.88
CA TRP A 35 0.53 -10.21 3.21
C TRP A 35 2.04 -10.09 3.39
N VAL A 36 2.52 -8.86 3.56
CA VAL A 36 3.92 -8.58 3.88
C VAL A 36 3.98 -7.97 5.26
N LYS A 37 4.99 -8.33 6.04
CA LYS A 37 5.02 -8.04 7.47
C LYS A 37 6.09 -7.04 7.88
N SER A 38 6.92 -6.61 6.94
CA SER A 38 8.01 -5.69 7.27
C SER A 38 8.26 -4.77 6.09
N PHE A 39 9.01 -3.70 6.36
CA PHE A 39 9.42 -2.79 5.30
C PHE A 39 10.21 -3.54 4.21
N ASN A 40 11.13 -4.42 4.61
CA ASN A 40 11.93 -5.15 3.63
C ASN A 40 11.09 -6.08 2.78
N GLU A 41 10.11 -6.77 3.37
CA GLU A 41 9.22 -7.63 2.59
C GLU A 41 8.39 -6.80 1.62
N PHE A 42 7.97 -5.61 2.04
CA PHE A 42 7.22 -4.70 1.19
C PHE A 42 8.06 -4.30 -0.04
N VAL A 43 9.30 -3.88 0.21
CA VAL A 43 10.21 -3.48 -0.86
C VAL A 43 10.49 -4.65 -1.80
N ASP A 44 10.77 -5.81 -1.24
CA ASP A 44 11.06 -7.00 -2.04
C ASP A 44 9.89 -7.35 -2.96
N TYR A 45 8.67 -7.24 -2.43
CA TYR A 45 7.50 -7.54 -3.25
C TYR A 45 7.38 -6.55 -4.41
N LEU A 46 7.57 -5.27 -4.16
CA LEU A 46 7.42 -4.25 -5.19
C LEU A 46 8.50 -4.35 -6.26
N ASN A 47 9.63 -4.97 -5.94
CA ASN A 47 10.74 -5.11 -6.90
C ASN A 47 10.67 -6.39 -7.72
N LYS A 48 9.66 -7.22 -7.51
CA LYS A 48 9.50 -8.42 -8.33
C LYS A 48 9.14 -8.02 -9.76
N PRO A 49 9.50 -8.85 -10.75
CA PRO A 49 9.17 -8.54 -12.16
C PRO A 49 7.71 -8.87 -12.47
N ILE A 50 6.80 -8.26 -11.74
CA ILE A 50 5.36 -8.41 -11.90
C ILE A 50 4.75 -7.03 -11.81
N PRO A 51 3.51 -6.85 -12.29
CA PRO A 51 2.86 -5.54 -12.17
C PRO A 51 2.67 -5.14 -10.71
N LEU A 52 2.57 -3.83 -10.48
CA LEU A 52 2.24 -3.34 -9.14
C LEU A 52 0.89 -3.89 -8.70
N PRO A 53 0.67 -4.04 -7.38
CA PRO A 53 -0.64 -4.46 -6.91
C PRO A 53 -1.69 -3.40 -7.27
N ASP A 54 -2.94 -3.83 -7.33
CA ASP A 54 -4.04 -2.91 -7.65
C ASP A 54 -4.33 -1.99 -6.47
N ALA A 55 -4.07 -2.45 -5.26
CA ALA A 55 -4.28 -1.65 -4.06
C ALA A 55 -3.32 -2.06 -2.96
N ILE A 56 -3.08 -1.16 -2.02
CA ILE A 56 -2.20 -1.41 -0.88
C ILE A 56 -2.87 -0.86 0.38
N CYS A 57 -2.85 -1.66 1.44
CA CYS A 57 -3.27 -1.23 2.77
C CYS A 57 -2.04 -1.15 3.65
N PHE A 58 -1.86 0.00 4.30
CA PHE A 58 -0.66 0.28 5.10
C PHE A 58 -0.97 0.27 6.59
N ASP A 59 -0.18 -0.47 7.37
CA ASP A 59 -0.08 -0.24 8.81
C ASP A 59 1.05 0.76 9.03
N HIS A 60 0.98 1.56 10.07
CA HIS A 60 2.04 2.52 10.37
C HIS A 60 3.14 1.89 11.20
N ASP A 61 2.76 1.25 12.31
CA ASP A 61 3.73 0.72 13.26
C ASP A 61 4.02 -0.74 12.93
N LEU A 62 5.25 -1.03 12.53
CA LEU A 62 5.64 -2.36 12.06
C LEU A 62 6.51 -3.12 13.05
N GLY A 63 6.63 -2.62 14.29
CA GLY A 63 7.43 -3.28 15.29
C GLY A 63 8.92 -3.22 14.99
N GLU A 64 9.34 -2.27 14.16
CA GLU A 64 10.73 -2.11 13.76
C GLU A 64 11.00 -0.62 13.56
N GLU A 65 12.22 -0.27 13.20
CA GLU A 65 12.59 1.13 13.01
C GLU A 65 11.83 1.76 11.84
N LYS A 66 11.74 1.04 10.73
CA LYS A 66 11.00 1.52 9.57
C LYS A 66 9.50 1.41 9.83
N THR A 67 8.75 2.36 9.29
CA THR A 67 7.30 2.42 9.50
C THR A 67 6.56 2.32 8.17
N GLY A 68 5.23 2.29 8.26
CA GLY A 68 4.40 2.35 7.06
C GLY A 68 4.59 3.65 6.30
N MET A 69 4.97 4.73 6.98
CA MET A 69 5.28 5.98 6.29
C MET A 69 6.51 5.82 5.39
N ASP A 70 7.52 5.09 5.86
CA ASP A 70 8.69 4.79 5.03
C ASP A 70 8.28 3.98 3.81
N ALA A 71 7.36 3.02 3.99
CA ALA A 71 6.86 2.22 2.88
C ALA A 71 6.11 3.08 1.87
N ALA A 72 5.28 4.01 2.35
CA ALA A 72 4.56 4.92 1.45
C ALA A 72 5.53 5.79 0.65
N LYS A 73 6.58 6.28 1.30
CA LYS A 73 7.60 7.07 0.61
C LYS A 73 8.33 6.25 -0.45
N TYR A 74 8.63 5.00 -0.13
CA TYR A 74 9.27 4.13 -1.10
C TYR A 74 8.39 3.93 -2.32
N LEU A 75 7.11 3.68 -2.10
CA LEU A 75 6.15 3.49 -3.18
C LEU A 75 6.07 4.73 -4.07
N VAL A 76 5.99 5.90 -3.48
CA VAL A 76 5.91 7.15 -4.25
C VAL A 76 7.16 7.32 -5.10
N ASN A 77 8.34 7.08 -4.52
CA ASN A 77 9.59 7.21 -5.27
C ASN A 77 9.64 6.24 -6.44
N LEU A 78 9.20 5.01 -6.21
CA LEU A 78 9.19 4.00 -7.26
C LEU A 78 8.25 4.42 -8.39
N CYS A 79 7.04 4.82 -8.06
CA CYS A 79 6.06 5.22 -9.06
C CYS A 79 6.51 6.45 -9.83
N ASN A 80 7.12 7.41 -9.13
CA ASN A 80 7.61 8.61 -9.78
C ASN A 80 8.75 8.29 -10.75
N ASN A 81 9.68 7.44 -10.33
CA ASN A 81 10.83 7.10 -11.17
C ASN A 81 10.43 6.31 -12.41
N LEU A 82 9.46 5.42 -12.25
CA LEU A 82 9.02 4.57 -13.35
C LEU A 82 7.82 5.14 -14.10
N ARG A 83 7.34 6.31 -13.68
CA ARG A 83 6.18 6.97 -14.29
C ARG A 83 4.95 6.07 -14.28
N LEU A 84 4.70 5.46 -13.12
CA LEU A 84 3.57 4.59 -12.92
C LEU A 84 2.52 5.27 -12.07
N LYS A 85 1.27 4.89 -12.34
CA LYS A 85 0.15 5.35 -11.53
C LYS A 85 0.22 4.71 -10.16
N LEU A 86 -0.17 5.48 -9.15
CA LEU A 86 -0.21 4.97 -7.78
C LEU A 86 -1.34 3.95 -7.65
N PRO A 87 -1.09 2.80 -7.02
CA PRO A 87 -2.20 1.90 -6.68
C PRO A 87 -3.19 2.61 -5.75
N LYS A 88 -4.40 2.10 -5.66
CA LYS A 88 -5.33 2.60 -4.66
C LYS A 88 -4.82 2.24 -3.28
N PHE A 89 -5.20 3.01 -2.28
CA PHE A 89 -4.58 2.84 -0.96
C PHE A 89 -5.55 3.15 0.17
N ASN A 90 -5.27 2.57 1.32
CA ASN A 90 -5.95 2.87 2.57
C ASN A 90 -4.99 2.50 3.70
N SER A 91 -5.38 2.77 4.92
CA SER A 91 -4.60 2.41 6.08
C SER A 91 -5.51 1.82 7.14
N GLN A 92 -5.09 0.68 7.68
CA GLN A 92 -5.80 -0.01 8.76
C GLN A 92 -5.12 0.24 10.10
N SER A 93 -4.19 1.18 10.16
CA SER A 93 -3.42 1.44 11.37
C SER A 93 -4.32 1.92 12.51
N SER A 94 -4.04 1.45 13.71
CA SER A 94 -4.71 1.97 14.91
C SER A 94 -4.06 3.23 15.45
N ASN A 95 -2.95 3.66 14.86
CA ASN A 95 -2.26 4.90 15.22
C ASN A 95 -2.86 6.05 14.40
N PRO A 96 -3.72 6.91 15.00
CA PRO A 96 -4.43 7.92 14.20
C PRO A 96 -3.48 8.91 13.50
N VAL A 97 -2.43 9.32 14.17
CA VAL A 97 -1.46 10.27 13.59
C VAL A 97 -0.70 9.61 12.44
N GLY A 98 -0.24 8.38 12.65
CA GLY A 98 0.46 7.66 11.61
C GLY A 98 -0.42 7.40 10.40
N ARG A 99 -1.67 7.02 10.65
CA ARG A 99 -2.64 6.80 9.57
C ARG A 99 -2.85 8.07 8.76
N GLU A 100 -3.08 9.17 9.46
CA GLU A 100 -3.31 10.46 8.82
C GLU A 100 -2.10 10.88 7.97
N ASN A 101 -0.91 10.68 8.51
CA ASN A 101 0.31 11.06 7.79
C ASN A 101 0.48 10.27 6.50
N ILE A 102 0.23 8.95 6.55
CA ILE A 102 0.33 8.12 5.36
C ILE A 102 -0.70 8.55 4.32
N MET A 103 -1.94 8.69 4.73
CA MET A 103 -3.01 9.03 3.80
C MET A 103 -2.79 10.40 3.17
N SER A 104 -2.39 11.39 3.98
CA SER A 104 -2.14 12.73 3.46
C SER A 104 -0.98 12.76 2.49
N TYR A 105 0.08 12.01 2.79
CA TYR A 105 1.24 11.96 1.92
C TYR A 105 0.88 11.40 0.55
N LEU A 106 0.15 10.29 0.56
CA LEU A 106 -0.24 9.63 -0.69
C LEU A 106 -1.26 10.45 -1.47
N GLU A 107 -2.23 11.07 -0.78
CA GLU A 107 -3.21 11.92 -1.45
C GLU A 107 -2.55 13.14 -2.10
N ASN A 108 -1.58 13.74 -1.41
CA ASN A 108 -0.87 14.89 -1.95
C ASN A 108 -0.07 14.51 -3.20
N TYR A 109 0.60 13.37 -3.16
CA TYR A 109 1.33 12.91 -4.34
C TYR A 109 0.37 12.64 -5.50
N LYS A 110 -0.76 12.03 -5.21
CA LYS A 110 -1.76 11.72 -6.23
C LYS A 110 -2.25 13.00 -6.91
N LYS A 111 -2.50 14.06 -6.13
CA LYS A 111 -2.92 15.34 -6.67
C LYS A 111 -1.86 15.93 -7.58
N ILE A 112 -0.62 15.95 -7.12
CA ILE A 112 0.48 16.55 -7.88
C ILE A 112 0.71 15.78 -9.17
N SER A 113 0.75 14.45 -9.09
CA SER A 113 1.07 13.64 -10.25
C SER A 113 -0.08 13.58 -11.26
N SER A 114 -1.31 13.89 -10.85
CA SER A 114 -2.43 13.90 -11.79
C SER A 114 -2.30 15.03 -12.82
N THR A 115 -1.42 16.00 -12.57
CA THR A 115 -1.14 17.06 -13.56
C THR A 115 -0.10 16.64 -14.58
N LYS A 116 0.47 15.43 -14.43
CA LYS A 116 1.52 14.96 -15.33
C LYS A 116 0.93 14.00 -16.35
N SER A 117 1.69 13.81 -17.44
CA SER A 117 1.17 13.05 -18.57
C SER A 117 0.94 11.58 -18.29
N TYR A 118 1.56 11.03 -17.25
CA TYR A 118 1.44 9.61 -16.96
C TYR A 118 0.34 9.30 -15.94
N TYR A 119 -0.50 10.26 -15.65
CA TYR A 119 -1.58 10.03 -14.67
C TYR A 119 -2.97 10.19 -15.28
#